data_d784d1ed6f4597a09e11ca62706082d5
#
_entry.id   d784d1ed6f4597a09e11ca62706082d5
#
_cell.length_a   1.000
_cell.length_b   1.000
_cell.length_c   1.000
_cell.angle_alpha   90.00
_cell.angle_beta   90.00
_cell.angle_gamma   90.00
#
_symmetry.space_group_name_H-M   'P 1'
#
loop_
_entity.id
_entity.type
_entity.pdbx_description
1 polymer ?
#
loop_
_entity_poly.entity_id
_entity_poly.type
_entity_poly.pdbx_seq_one_letter_code
_entity_poly.pdbx_strand_id
1 'polypeptide(L)'
;MLDQPPQVPVSQRTNPERSFKEEVRALRLGEGEIFRGEGILAVTKAILQAGVGYVGGYQGAPVSHLVDVLVESQDLLDELGVHLETCTNESSAAALLAASINYPIRGCVTWKSIVGTNVAADALSNLASPGVIGGALIVVGEDYGEGASVIQERTQAYALKSSVWLMDPRPNLPTIVA
;
A
#
# COMPACT_ATOMS: atom_id res chain seq x y z
N MET A 1 -44.33 -23.72 -9.76
CA MET A 1 -43.87 -22.77 -8.72
C MET A 1 -42.47 -23.19 -8.32
N LEU A 2 -41.46 -22.48 -8.76
CA LEU A 2 -40.09 -22.78 -8.36
C LEU A 2 -39.90 -22.17 -6.95
N ASP A 3 -39.62 -23.03 -5.98
CA ASP A 3 -39.29 -22.61 -4.62
C ASP A 3 -38.07 -21.66 -4.65
N GLN A 4 -38.29 -20.43 -4.22
CA GLN A 4 -37.16 -19.51 -4.02
C GLN A 4 -36.33 -20.01 -2.84
N PRO A 5 -34.99 -20.07 -2.97
CA PRO A 5 -34.15 -20.44 -1.84
C PRO A 5 -34.37 -19.44 -0.69
N PRO A 6 -34.28 -19.90 0.58
CA PRO A 6 -34.50 -19.05 1.74
C PRO A 6 -33.55 -17.83 1.69
N GLN A 7 -34.14 -16.63 1.73
CA GLN A 7 -33.36 -15.40 1.75
C GLN A 7 -32.70 -15.23 3.11
N VAL A 8 -31.37 -15.27 3.15
CA VAL A 8 -30.61 -14.96 4.36
C VAL A 8 -30.83 -13.49 4.72
N PRO A 9 -31.23 -13.16 5.96
CA PRO A 9 -31.40 -11.77 6.41
C PRO A 9 -30.16 -10.93 6.12
N VAL A 10 -30.35 -9.68 5.69
CA VAL A 10 -29.26 -8.76 5.34
C VAL A 10 -28.23 -8.61 6.47
N SER A 11 -28.69 -8.63 7.73
CA SER A 11 -27.82 -8.60 8.92
C SER A 11 -26.87 -9.81 9.08
N GLN A 12 -27.10 -10.90 8.34
CA GLN A 12 -26.23 -12.09 8.37
C GLN A 12 -25.34 -12.18 7.13
N ARG A 13 -25.44 -11.22 6.20
CA ARG A 13 -24.64 -11.19 4.95
C ARG A 13 -23.37 -10.37 5.05
N THR A 14 -23.18 -9.61 6.10
CA THR A 14 -21.96 -8.86 6.33
C THR A 14 -20.97 -9.78 7.05
N ASN A 15 -20.00 -10.34 6.33
CA ASN A 15 -18.72 -10.63 6.96
C ASN A 15 -18.27 -9.29 7.55
N PRO A 16 -18.01 -9.18 8.85
CA PRO A 16 -17.44 -7.97 9.39
C PRO A 16 -16.14 -7.69 8.63
N GLU A 17 -15.99 -6.49 8.09
CA GLU A 17 -14.71 -6.07 7.52
C GLU A 17 -13.62 -6.36 8.56
N ARG A 18 -12.50 -6.88 8.09
CA ARG A 18 -11.38 -7.16 8.97
C ARG A 18 -10.89 -5.85 9.57
N SER A 19 -10.82 -5.80 10.89
CA SER A 19 -10.20 -4.70 11.62
C SER A 19 -8.80 -5.07 12.05
N PHE A 20 -7.88 -4.11 11.99
CA PHE A 20 -6.49 -4.25 12.45
C PHE A 20 -6.21 -3.51 13.77
N LYS A 21 -7.25 -3.05 14.48
CA LYS A 21 -7.13 -2.23 15.70
C LYS A 21 -6.23 -2.79 16.79
N GLU A 22 -6.20 -4.10 16.93
CA GLU A 22 -5.33 -4.74 17.92
C GLU A 22 -3.90 -4.92 17.35
N GLU A 23 -3.80 -5.33 16.09
CA GLU A 23 -2.55 -5.62 15.43
C GLU A 23 -1.68 -4.38 15.22
N VAL A 24 -2.28 -3.22 14.95
CA VAL A 24 -1.53 -1.96 14.75
C VAL A 24 -0.75 -1.52 15.99
N ARG A 25 -1.10 -2.03 17.17
CA ARG A 25 -0.32 -1.78 18.40
C ARG A 25 1.12 -2.28 18.28
N ALA A 26 1.33 -3.36 17.51
CA ALA A 26 2.65 -3.91 17.28
C ALA A 26 3.57 -2.96 16.49
N LEU A 27 3.03 -1.98 15.77
CA LEU A 27 3.82 -0.98 15.06
C LEU A 27 4.63 -0.10 16.02
N ARG A 28 4.21 0.03 17.28
CA ARG A 28 4.88 0.80 18.33
C ARG A 28 6.06 0.09 18.99
N LEU A 29 6.24 -1.21 18.73
CA LEU A 29 7.33 -1.98 19.32
C LEU A 29 8.69 -1.38 18.90
N GLY A 30 9.58 -1.20 19.87
CA GLY A 30 10.89 -0.59 19.69
C GLY A 30 12.05 -1.59 19.61
N GLU A 31 13.24 -1.06 19.81
CA GLU A 31 14.47 -1.86 19.83
C GLU A 31 14.45 -2.89 20.97
N GLY A 32 14.85 -4.12 20.66
CA GLY A 32 14.87 -5.23 21.61
C GLY A 32 13.54 -5.96 21.80
N GLU A 33 12.46 -5.45 21.24
CA GLU A 33 11.14 -6.09 21.27
C GLU A 33 10.92 -7.00 20.05
N ILE A 34 10.21 -8.09 20.26
CA ILE A 34 9.94 -9.04 19.17
C ILE A 34 8.64 -8.64 18.45
N PHE A 35 8.79 -8.15 17.24
CA PHE A 35 7.65 -7.92 16.36
C PHE A 35 7.10 -9.25 15.83
N ARG A 36 5.77 -9.43 15.95
CA ARG A 36 5.03 -10.55 15.36
C ARG A 36 3.79 -9.99 14.68
N GLY A 37 3.64 -10.29 13.40
CA GLY A 37 2.51 -9.80 12.61
C GLY A 37 2.54 -10.33 11.19
N GLU A 38 1.51 -10.01 10.45
CA GLU A 38 1.46 -10.30 9.02
C GLU A 38 2.45 -9.43 8.22
N GLY A 39 2.74 -9.86 6.99
CA GLY A 39 3.65 -9.12 6.10
C GLY A 39 3.26 -7.66 5.90
N ILE A 40 1.96 -7.36 5.79
CA ILE A 40 1.45 -5.98 5.66
C ILE A 40 1.84 -5.11 6.87
N LEU A 41 1.73 -5.62 8.09
CA LEU A 41 2.13 -4.90 9.30
C LEU A 41 3.66 -4.68 9.33
N ALA A 42 4.44 -5.68 8.90
CA ALA A 42 5.88 -5.55 8.83
C ALA A 42 6.31 -4.51 7.80
N VAL A 43 5.68 -4.50 6.63
CA VAL A 43 5.91 -3.48 5.58
C VAL A 43 5.53 -2.08 6.10
N THR A 44 4.36 -1.94 6.73
CA THR A 44 3.95 -0.66 7.33
C THR A 44 4.97 -0.17 8.36
N LYS A 45 5.41 -1.06 9.27
CA LYS A 45 6.44 -0.71 10.27
C LYS A 45 7.73 -0.25 9.61
N ALA A 46 8.22 -0.96 8.60
CA ALA A 46 9.43 -0.59 7.88
C ALA A 46 9.31 0.77 7.17
N ILE A 47 8.17 1.05 6.54
CA ILE A 47 7.88 2.34 5.91
C ILE A 47 7.96 3.47 6.95
N LEU A 48 7.32 3.32 8.11
CA LEU A 48 7.35 4.32 9.17
C LEU A 48 8.77 4.50 9.74
N GLN A 49 9.49 3.41 9.96
CA GLN A 49 10.88 3.45 10.43
C GLN A 49 11.84 4.07 9.40
N ALA A 50 11.52 3.98 8.10
CA ALA A 50 12.27 4.67 7.05
C ALA A 50 12.08 6.19 7.05
N GLY A 51 11.25 6.74 7.94
CA GLY A 51 11.07 8.17 8.12
C GLY A 51 10.31 8.84 6.98
N VAL A 52 9.22 8.23 6.54
CA VAL A 52 8.30 8.88 5.60
C VAL A 52 7.60 10.05 6.28
N GLY A 53 7.41 11.14 5.56
CA GLY A 53 6.64 12.29 6.03
C GLY A 53 5.18 12.25 5.59
N TYR A 54 4.87 11.41 4.61
CA TYR A 54 3.50 11.21 4.14
C TYR A 54 3.32 9.83 3.52
N VAL A 55 2.11 9.31 3.67
CA VAL A 55 1.70 8.02 3.12
C VAL A 55 0.33 8.15 2.45
N GLY A 56 0.04 7.31 1.49
CA GLY A 56 -1.27 7.33 0.86
C GLY A 56 -1.49 6.14 -0.06
N GLY A 57 -2.61 6.16 -0.75
CA GLY A 57 -2.87 5.11 -1.72
C GLY A 57 -4.31 4.99 -2.15
N TYR A 58 -4.52 4.02 -3.02
CA TYR A 58 -5.84 3.60 -3.47
C TYR A 58 -6.00 2.10 -3.26
N GLN A 59 -7.13 1.69 -2.70
CA GLN A 59 -7.38 0.30 -2.35
C GLN A 59 -7.45 -0.62 -3.57
N GLY A 60 -6.91 -1.82 -3.44
CA GLY A 60 -6.97 -2.87 -4.44
C GLY A 60 -6.28 -4.14 -3.96
N ALA A 61 -6.97 -5.29 -4.06
CA ALA A 61 -6.37 -6.59 -3.70
C ALA A 61 -5.16 -6.88 -4.60
N PRO A 62 -4.07 -7.45 -4.07
CA PRO A 62 -3.90 -8.03 -2.73
C PRO A 62 -3.38 -7.05 -1.68
N VAL A 63 -3.17 -5.76 -1.99
CA VAL A 63 -2.50 -4.78 -1.11
C VAL A 63 -3.47 -3.84 -0.37
N SER A 64 -4.79 -4.04 -0.49
CA SER A 64 -5.82 -3.20 0.15
C SER A 64 -5.54 -2.97 1.63
N HIS A 65 -5.20 -4.02 2.36
CA HIS A 65 -4.97 -3.95 3.80
C HIS A 65 -3.80 -3.06 4.23
N LEU A 66 -2.93 -2.64 3.32
CA LEU A 66 -1.89 -1.65 3.66
C LEU A 66 -2.53 -0.30 3.98
N VAL A 67 -3.53 0.11 3.19
CA VAL A 67 -4.29 1.35 3.45
C VAL A 67 -5.11 1.21 4.73
N ASP A 68 -5.76 0.06 4.94
CA ASP A 68 -6.56 -0.20 6.15
C ASP A 68 -5.70 -0.11 7.43
N VAL A 69 -4.52 -0.72 7.43
CA VAL A 69 -3.56 -0.64 8.55
C VAL A 69 -3.12 0.81 8.80
N LEU A 70 -2.84 1.59 7.74
CA LEU A 70 -2.47 2.99 7.88
C LEU A 70 -3.61 3.81 8.48
N VAL A 71 -4.85 3.62 8.01
CA VAL A 71 -6.04 4.31 8.54
C VAL A 71 -6.26 3.97 10.02
N GLU A 72 -6.16 2.70 10.40
CA GLU A 72 -6.31 2.29 11.80
C GLU A 72 -5.10 2.66 12.68
N SER A 73 -4.02 3.15 12.08
CA SER A 73 -2.83 3.65 12.79
C SER A 73 -2.80 5.19 12.92
N GLN A 74 -3.90 5.89 12.67
CA GLN A 74 -3.94 7.35 12.60
C GLN A 74 -3.28 8.01 13.82
N ASP A 75 -3.57 7.55 15.03
CA ASP A 75 -2.97 8.08 16.26
C ASP A 75 -1.42 8.00 16.25
N LEU A 76 -0.88 6.90 15.71
CA LEU A 76 0.57 6.73 15.57
C LEU A 76 1.12 7.65 14.49
N LEU A 77 0.42 7.80 13.37
CA LEU A 77 0.83 8.68 12.28
C LEU A 77 0.87 10.13 12.75
N ASP A 78 -0.12 10.58 13.53
CA ASP A 78 -0.19 11.91 14.10
C ASP A 78 0.98 12.16 15.08
N GLU A 79 1.30 11.19 15.94
CA GLU A 79 2.47 11.26 16.84
C GLU A 79 3.81 11.37 16.09
N LEU A 80 3.92 10.68 14.95
CA LEU A 80 5.11 10.69 14.10
C LEU A 80 5.16 11.90 13.15
N GLY A 81 4.09 12.68 13.06
CA GLY A 81 3.95 13.77 12.09
C GLY A 81 3.84 13.30 10.65
N VAL A 82 3.30 12.12 10.43
CA VAL A 82 3.11 11.51 9.09
C VAL A 82 1.71 11.82 8.58
N HIS A 83 1.63 12.50 7.45
CA HIS A 83 0.35 12.77 6.79
C HIS A 83 -0.17 11.54 6.05
N LEU A 84 -1.45 11.21 6.26
CA LEU A 84 -2.15 10.14 5.54
C LEU A 84 -3.16 10.71 4.54
N GLU A 85 -3.11 10.26 3.30
CA GLU A 85 -4.07 10.61 2.26
C GLU A 85 -4.68 9.38 1.60
N THR A 86 -5.99 9.21 1.71
CA THR A 86 -6.73 8.20 0.94
C THR A 86 -7.12 8.79 -0.41
N CYS A 87 -6.52 8.28 -1.46
CA CYS A 87 -6.67 8.84 -2.81
C CYS A 87 -7.92 8.32 -3.52
N THR A 88 -8.43 9.10 -4.47
CA THR A 88 -9.63 8.74 -5.25
C THR A 88 -9.34 7.74 -6.37
N ASN A 89 -8.08 7.62 -6.78
CA ASN A 89 -7.57 6.64 -7.74
C ASN A 89 -6.04 6.57 -7.68
N GLU A 90 -5.45 5.67 -8.43
CA GLU A 90 -4.00 5.43 -8.44
C GLU A 90 -3.20 6.59 -9.06
N SER A 91 -3.80 7.31 -10.03
CA SER A 91 -3.15 8.49 -10.60
C SER A 91 -3.01 9.60 -9.55
N SER A 92 -4.03 9.81 -8.72
CA SER A 92 -3.95 10.74 -7.57
C SER A 92 -2.91 10.29 -6.55
N ALA A 93 -2.82 8.99 -6.28
CA ALA A 93 -1.80 8.43 -5.38
C ALA A 93 -0.37 8.65 -5.92
N ALA A 94 -0.15 8.42 -7.22
CA ALA A 94 1.13 8.70 -7.84
C ALA A 94 1.45 10.22 -7.84
N ALA A 95 0.45 11.06 -8.09
CA ALA A 95 0.62 12.52 -8.05
C ALA A 95 0.95 13.05 -6.66
N LEU A 96 0.48 12.40 -5.58
CA LEU A 96 0.85 12.73 -4.21
C LEU A 96 2.37 12.69 -4.01
N LEU A 97 3.08 11.74 -4.65
CA LEU A 97 4.54 11.65 -4.58
C LEU A 97 5.28 12.83 -5.22
N ALA A 98 4.59 13.68 -5.98
CA ALA A 98 5.20 14.90 -6.53
C ALA A 98 5.70 15.87 -5.44
N ALA A 99 5.20 15.76 -4.21
CA ALA A 99 5.75 16.50 -3.07
C ALA A 99 7.25 16.21 -2.88
N SER A 100 7.69 14.97 -3.09
CA SER A 100 9.10 14.58 -2.98
C SER A 100 10.00 15.08 -4.12
N ILE A 101 9.43 15.59 -5.20
CA ILE A 101 10.19 16.26 -6.28
C ILE A 101 10.73 17.60 -5.78
N ASN A 102 9.90 18.36 -5.07
CA ASN A 102 10.16 19.75 -4.71
C ASN A 102 10.68 19.91 -3.28
N TYR A 103 10.44 18.93 -2.41
CA TYR A 103 10.77 19.01 -1.00
C TYR A 103 11.60 17.79 -0.56
N PRO A 104 12.52 17.95 0.39
CA PRO A 104 13.34 16.86 0.93
C PRO A 104 12.53 15.98 1.91
N ILE A 105 11.32 15.62 1.55
CA ILE A 105 10.44 14.73 2.31
C ILE A 105 10.29 13.40 1.58
N ARG A 106 10.25 12.32 2.34
CA ARG A 106 10.06 10.96 1.82
C ARG A 106 8.60 10.61 1.84
N GLY A 107 8.08 10.09 0.71
CA GLY A 107 6.70 9.65 0.58
C GLY A 107 6.57 8.17 0.24
N CYS A 108 5.46 7.58 0.64
CA CYS A 108 5.11 6.22 0.26
C CYS A 108 3.65 6.14 -0.15
N VAL A 109 3.38 5.49 -1.29
CA VAL A 109 2.00 5.21 -1.73
C VAL A 109 1.83 3.75 -2.13
N THR A 110 0.58 3.31 -2.18
CA THR A 110 0.25 1.92 -2.52
C THR A 110 -0.94 1.84 -3.45
N TRP A 111 -0.94 0.83 -4.32
CA TRP A 111 -2.08 0.42 -5.15
C TRP A 111 -1.92 -0.99 -5.69
N LYS A 112 -2.99 -1.50 -6.29
CA LYS A 112 -2.95 -2.77 -7.01
C LYS A 112 -2.21 -2.61 -8.34
N SER A 113 -1.22 -3.44 -8.60
CA SER A 113 -0.69 -3.68 -9.95
C SER A 113 -1.56 -4.75 -10.67
N ILE A 114 -1.72 -4.78 -11.97
CA ILE A 114 -1.13 -3.84 -12.96
C ILE A 114 -2.16 -2.76 -13.33
N VAL A 115 -3.43 -3.02 -12.96
CA VAL A 115 -4.55 -2.10 -13.25
C VAL A 115 -4.24 -0.72 -12.74
N GLY A 116 -3.83 -0.59 -11.47
CA GLY A 116 -3.51 0.69 -10.87
C GLY A 116 -2.28 1.34 -11.47
N THR A 117 -1.26 0.55 -11.83
CA THR A 117 -0.08 1.09 -12.49
C THR A 117 -0.40 1.59 -13.90
N ASN A 118 -1.34 0.97 -14.61
CA ASN A 118 -1.87 1.49 -15.88
C ASN A 118 -2.55 2.85 -15.70
N VAL A 119 -3.40 2.98 -14.67
CA VAL A 119 -4.09 4.24 -14.34
C VAL A 119 -3.08 5.32 -13.95
N ALA A 120 -2.05 4.96 -13.19
CA ALA A 120 -1.02 5.88 -12.70
C ALA A 120 0.08 6.21 -13.74
N ALA A 121 0.08 5.61 -14.93
CA ALA A 121 1.22 5.62 -15.85
C ALA A 121 1.72 7.03 -16.23
N ASP A 122 0.83 7.98 -16.44
CA ASP A 122 1.20 9.37 -16.76
C ASP A 122 1.83 10.06 -15.54
N ALA A 123 1.18 9.96 -14.38
CA ALA A 123 1.69 10.53 -13.14
C ALA A 123 3.05 9.94 -12.74
N LEU A 124 3.26 8.64 -12.99
CA LEU A 124 4.56 7.97 -12.80
C LEU A 124 5.63 8.53 -13.74
N SER A 125 5.28 8.80 -14.98
CA SER A 125 6.22 9.41 -15.95
C SER A 125 6.60 10.83 -15.50
N ASN A 126 5.65 11.59 -14.97
CA ASN A 126 5.89 12.92 -14.43
C ASN A 126 6.75 12.91 -13.16
N LEU A 127 6.61 11.88 -12.32
CA LEU A 127 7.45 11.67 -11.13
C LEU A 127 8.88 11.25 -11.51
N ALA A 128 9.01 10.30 -12.43
CA ALA A 128 10.29 9.70 -12.79
C ALA A 128 11.20 10.63 -13.62
N SER A 129 10.61 11.48 -14.49
CA SER A 129 11.37 12.35 -15.38
C SER A 129 12.30 13.34 -14.67
N PRO A 130 11.85 14.11 -13.67
CA PRO A 130 12.73 15.01 -12.91
C PRO A 130 13.49 14.27 -11.80
N GLY A 131 13.05 13.06 -11.40
CA GLY A 131 13.50 12.42 -10.18
C GLY A 131 12.95 13.09 -8.91
N VAL A 132 13.40 12.62 -7.76
CA VAL A 132 12.94 13.11 -6.45
C VAL A 132 14.12 13.53 -5.57
N ILE A 133 13.92 14.59 -4.78
CA ILE A 133 14.90 15.04 -3.79
C ILE A 133 14.71 14.27 -2.48
N GLY A 134 13.45 14.09 -2.06
CA GLY A 134 13.13 13.51 -0.76
C GLY A 134 13.14 11.99 -0.71
N GLY A 135 12.79 11.36 -1.79
CA GLY A 135 12.59 9.92 -1.93
C GLY A 135 11.11 9.55 -2.11
N ALA A 136 10.86 8.56 -2.94
CA ALA A 136 9.52 8.05 -3.22
C ALA A 136 9.53 6.53 -3.25
N LEU A 137 8.61 5.93 -2.52
CA LEU A 137 8.38 4.49 -2.50
C LEU A 137 6.97 4.20 -3.00
N ILE A 138 6.84 3.20 -3.83
CA ILE A 138 5.54 2.72 -4.30
C ILE A 138 5.46 1.23 -3.96
N VAL A 139 4.51 0.88 -3.11
CA VAL A 139 4.22 -0.52 -2.78
C VAL A 139 3.07 -0.98 -3.66
N VAL A 140 3.35 -1.91 -4.56
CA VAL A 140 2.34 -2.45 -5.47
C VAL A 140 2.02 -3.90 -5.12
N GLY A 141 0.73 -4.23 -5.11
CA GLY A 141 0.28 -5.60 -4.93
C GLY A 141 0.06 -6.28 -6.28
N GLU A 142 0.71 -7.41 -6.50
CA GLU A 142 0.51 -8.25 -7.68
C GLU A 142 -0.16 -9.56 -7.29
N ASP A 143 -1.07 -10.02 -8.16
CA ASP A 143 -1.72 -11.33 -8.07
C ASP A 143 -1.24 -12.21 -9.20
N TYR A 144 -0.64 -13.33 -8.86
CA TYR A 144 -0.26 -14.36 -9.81
C TYR A 144 -1.11 -15.63 -9.65
N GLY A 145 -1.47 -16.23 -10.75
CA GLY A 145 -2.25 -17.47 -10.73
C GLY A 145 -3.68 -17.28 -10.24
N GLU A 146 -4.07 -18.00 -9.23
CA GLU A 146 -5.45 -18.03 -8.69
C GLU A 146 -5.71 -16.88 -7.69
N GLY A 147 -5.15 -15.70 -7.93
CA GLY A 147 -5.36 -14.54 -7.08
C GLY A 147 -6.72 -13.85 -7.29
N ALA A 148 -6.90 -12.72 -6.62
CA ALA A 148 -8.11 -11.89 -6.73
C ALA A 148 -8.22 -11.13 -8.05
N SER A 149 -7.19 -11.17 -8.91
CA SER A 149 -7.12 -10.42 -10.17
C SER A 149 -7.34 -11.33 -11.38
N VAL A 150 -8.13 -10.84 -12.32
CA VAL A 150 -8.25 -11.46 -13.66
C VAL A 150 -7.13 -11.00 -14.61
N ILE A 151 -6.39 -9.96 -14.26
CA ILE A 151 -5.27 -9.43 -15.04
C ILE A 151 -3.98 -9.72 -14.30
N GLN A 152 -3.14 -10.56 -14.92
CA GLN A 152 -1.90 -11.07 -14.33
C GLN A 152 -0.68 -10.56 -15.12
N GLU A 153 -0.54 -9.27 -15.19
CA GLU A 153 0.62 -8.62 -15.78
C GLU A 153 1.61 -8.20 -14.69
N ARG A 154 2.83 -7.87 -15.10
CA ARG A 154 3.93 -7.59 -14.18
C ARG A 154 4.33 -6.12 -14.17
N THR A 155 4.58 -5.60 -12.98
CA THR A 155 5.06 -4.23 -12.73
C THR A 155 6.42 -3.95 -13.37
N GLN A 156 7.24 -4.99 -13.64
CA GLN A 156 8.57 -4.85 -14.24
C GLN A 156 8.56 -4.03 -15.53
N ALA A 157 7.53 -4.18 -16.36
CA ALA A 157 7.39 -3.41 -17.59
C ALA A 157 7.32 -1.90 -17.34
N TYR A 158 6.63 -1.49 -16.28
CA TYR A 158 6.51 -0.07 -15.90
C TYR A 158 7.77 0.47 -15.23
N ALA A 159 8.44 -0.33 -14.42
CA ALA A 159 9.72 0.05 -13.83
C ALA A 159 10.76 0.30 -14.93
N LEU A 160 10.81 -0.58 -15.93
CA LEU A 160 11.70 -0.42 -17.09
C LEU A 160 11.34 0.83 -17.91
N LYS A 161 10.05 1.04 -18.21
CA LYS A 161 9.56 2.23 -18.93
C LYS A 161 9.92 3.53 -18.22
N SER A 162 9.75 3.56 -16.90
CA SER A 162 9.96 4.76 -16.08
C SER A 162 11.40 4.92 -15.59
N SER A 163 12.26 3.94 -15.85
CA SER A 163 13.66 3.92 -15.39
C SER A 163 13.79 4.07 -13.88
N VAL A 164 12.88 3.44 -13.13
CA VAL A 164 12.89 3.39 -11.67
C VAL A 164 13.32 2.01 -11.19
N TRP A 165 13.85 1.96 -10.00
CA TRP A 165 14.20 0.69 -9.38
C TRP A 165 12.95 -0.10 -9.04
N LEU A 166 13.02 -1.41 -9.26
CA LEU A 166 12.03 -2.37 -8.82
C LEU A 166 12.70 -3.34 -7.84
N MET A 167 12.09 -3.49 -6.69
CA MET A 167 12.47 -4.49 -5.71
C MET A 167 11.38 -5.57 -5.66
N ASP A 168 11.78 -6.81 -5.92
CA ASP A 168 10.92 -7.99 -5.84
C ASP A 168 11.52 -8.94 -4.78
N PRO A 169 11.31 -8.66 -3.48
CA PRO A 169 11.95 -9.38 -2.41
C PRO A 169 11.41 -10.81 -2.30
N ARG A 170 12.25 -11.72 -1.81
CA ARG A 170 11.79 -13.06 -1.46
C ARG A 170 10.70 -13.01 -0.39
N PRO A 171 9.74 -13.95 -0.38
CA PRO A 171 8.61 -13.94 0.55
C PRO A 171 9.01 -14.36 1.98
N ASN A 172 9.96 -13.65 2.55
CA ASN A 172 10.33 -13.79 3.96
C ASN A 172 10.51 -12.41 4.60
N LEU A 173 10.09 -12.29 5.84
CA LEU A 173 10.03 -11.03 6.56
C LEU A 173 11.36 -10.26 6.61
N PRO A 174 12.50 -10.88 6.94
CA PRO A 174 13.78 -10.17 6.98
C PRO A 174 14.14 -9.51 5.64
N THR A 175 13.87 -10.17 4.52
CA THR A 175 14.16 -9.62 3.18
C THR A 175 13.19 -8.51 2.77
N ILE A 176 11.92 -8.60 3.22
CA ILE A 176 10.90 -7.59 2.91
C ILE A 176 11.19 -6.29 3.67
N VAL A 177 11.68 -6.37 4.89
CA VAL A 177 11.90 -5.22 5.78
C VAL A 177 13.25 -4.55 5.55
N ALA A 178 14.25 -5.31 5.10
CA ALA A 178 15.61 -4.80 4.85
C ALA A 178 15.67 -3.84 3.65
#